data_72832e8f993a775ee8daae28f83de7d8
#
_entry.id   72832e8f993a775ee8daae28f83de7d8
#
_cell.length_a   1.000
_cell.length_b   1.000
_cell.length_c   1.000
_cell.angle_alpha   90.00
_cell.angle_beta   90.00
_cell.angle_gamma   90.00
#
_symmetry.space_group_name_H-M   'P 1'
#
loop_
_entity.id
_entity.type
_entity.pdbx_description
1 polymer ?
#
loop_
_entity_poly.entity_id
_entity_poly.type
_entity_poly.pdbx_seq_one_letter_code
_entity_poly.pdbx_strand_id
1 'polypeptide(L)'
;MSLLRISKMIGAVRKSITRLPRDKRGVSAVEFALILPFMVTLYLGGTAITQAIMAKRKVVLVAHTVGDLVARDNVITTAERDAIFDAAKAVFAPYPWSPLLKVRFASVEVNAAGTATVKWSEALNWTAQAINSTVALPAGLNTANTSVIWAEVSYDFTPPIGTAFTGGTMTLTDQLYIRPRLVSCIKRDTGTLKGCT
;
A
#
# COMPACT_ATOMS: atom_id res chain seq x y z
N MET A 1 -15.68 71.54 26.97
CA MET A 1 -15.52 70.26 27.69
C MET A 1 -14.91 69.10 26.87
N SER A 2 -14.40 69.34 25.65
CA SER A 2 -13.96 68.32 24.72
C SER A 2 -12.46 68.04 24.67
N LEU A 3 -11.60 69.06 24.81
CA LEU A 3 -10.17 68.95 24.62
C LEU A 3 -9.41 68.19 25.76
N LEU A 4 -9.92 68.24 26.98
CA LEU A 4 -9.32 67.52 28.13
C LEU A 4 -9.53 65.98 28.07
N ARG A 5 -10.58 65.50 27.43
CA ARG A 5 -10.82 64.06 27.23
C ARG A 5 -9.89 63.45 26.19
N ILE A 6 -9.62 64.20 25.09
CA ILE A 6 -8.72 63.73 24.02
C ILE A 6 -7.27 63.64 24.52
N SER A 7 -6.82 64.62 25.30
CA SER A 7 -5.47 64.60 25.91
C SER A 7 -5.25 63.44 26.86
N LYS A 8 -6.27 63.04 27.67
CA LYS A 8 -6.18 61.83 28.53
C LYS A 8 -6.18 60.51 27.75
N MET A 9 -6.92 60.42 26.65
CA MET A 9 -6.90 59.24 25.79
C MET A 9 -5.54 59.05 25.10
N ILE A 10 -4.94 60.10 24.55
CA ILE A 10 -3.63 60.07 23.89
C ILE A 10 -2.53 59.69 24.93
N GLY A 11 -2.60 60.20 26.14
CA GLY A 11 -1.68 59.85 27.23
C GLY A 11 -1.80 58.38 27.66
N ALA A 12 -3.02 57.80 27.68
CA ALA A 12 -3.26 56.39 28.02
C ALA A 12 -2.75 55.44 26.93
N VAL A 13 -2.98 55.76 25.64
CA VAL A 13 -2.46 54.99 24.52
C VAL A 13 -0.95 55.00 24.45
N ARG A 14 -0.31 56.18 24.65
CA ARG A 14 1.15 56.31 24.65
C ARG A 14 1.79 55.54 25.82
N LYS A 15 1.15 55.48 26.99
CA LYS A 15 1.62 54.73 28.15
C LYS A 15 1.49 53.24 27.99
N SER A 16 0.48 52.79 27.17
CA SER A 16 0.30 51.36 26.82
C SER A 16 1.37 50.90 25.84
N ILE A 17 1.69 51.72 24.83
CA ILE A 17 2.70 51.40 23.81
C ILE A 17 4.14 51.31 24.41
N THR A 18 4.47 52.17 25.38
CA THR A 18 5.79 52.14 26.02
C THR A 18 5.98 50.96 26.97
N ARG A 19 4.93 50.22 27.36
CA ARG A 19 5.02 49.00 28.19
C ARG A 19 5.19 47.73 27.40
N LEU A 20 4.84 47.73 26.09
CA LEU A 20 4.99 46.53 25.23
C LEU A 20 6.40 45.93 25.21
N PRO A 21 7.48 46.67 25.07
CA PRO A 21 8.82 46.06 25.02
C PRO A 21 9.30 45.45 26.37
N ARG A 22 8.58 45.71 27.46
CA ARG A 22 8.93 45.23 28.79
C ARG A 22 8.00 44.13 29.30
N ASP A 23 6.92 43.84 28.56
CA ASP A 23 5.98 42.78 28.92
C ASP A 23 6.44 41.44 28.37
N LYS A 24 7.03 40.62 29.23
CA LYS A 24 7.51 39.28 28.92
C LYS A 24 6.39 38.23 28.85
N ARG A 25 5.13 38.62 29.12
CA ARG A 25 3.99 37.66 29.11
C ARG A 25 3.66 37.10 27.74
N GLY A 26 4.04 37.76 26.64
CA GLY A 26 3.87 37.29 25.31
C GLY A 26 4.98 36.41 24.74
N VAL A 27 6.15 36.34 25.42
CA VAL A 27 7.33 35.64 24.91
C VAL A 27 7.02 34.13 24.73
N SER A 28 6.44 33.49 25.74
CA SER A 28 6.06 32.06 25.64
C SER A 28 5.03 31.76 24.57
N ALA A 29 4.13 32.71 24.31
CA ALA A 29 3.16 32.54 23.21
C ALA A 29 3.83 32.60 21.83
N VAL A 30 4.83 33.47 21.66
CA VAL A 30 5.63 33.56 20.44
C VAL A 30 6.51 32.30 20.25
N GLU A 31 7.18 31.85 21.32
CA GLU A 31 7.97 30.60 21.31
C GLU A 31 7.08 29.42 20.91
N PHE A 32 5.91 29.28 21.52
CA PHE A 32 4.95 28.22 21.14
C PHE A 32 4.47 28.34 19.69
N ALA A 33 4.18 29.56 19.23
CA ALA A 33 3.74 29.81 17.85
C ALA A 33 4.81 29.45 16.82
N LEU A 34 6.10 29.56 17.16
CA LEU A 34 7.21 29.15 16.29
C LEU A 34 7.39 27.62 16.25
N ILE A 35 7.17 26.94 17.38
CA ILE A 35 7.34 25.49 17.50
C ILE A 35 6.10 24.74 16.94
N LEU A 36 4.91 25.32 17.07
CA LEU A 36 3.64 24.69 16.70
C LEU A 36 3.63 24.14 15.26
N PRO A 37 3.98 24.90 14.20
CA PRO A 37 3.95 24.40 12.84
C PRO A 37 4.91 23.22 12.65
N PHE A 38 6.06 23.21 13.32
CA PHE A 38 7.00 22.10 13.30
C PHE A 38 6.40 20.85 13.98
N MET A 39 5.78 21.00 15.14
CA MET A 39 5.12 19.91 15.86
C MET A 39 3.96 19.32 15.05
N VAL A 40 3.13 20.18 14.45
CA VAL A 40 2.02 19.74 13.59
C VAL A 40 2.52 18.97 12.37
N THR A 41 3.57 19.46 11.72
CA THR A 41 4.20 18.80 10.57
C THR A 41 4.73 17.41 10.95
N LEU A 42 5.43 17.29 12.06
CA LEU A 42 5.95 16.03 12.59
C LEU A 42 4.82 15.06 12.93
N TYR A 43 3.77 15.52 13.57
CA TYR A 43 2.60 14.71 13.91
C TYR A 43 1.87 14.19 12.67
N LEU A 44 1.55 15.06 11.72
CA LEU A 44 0.86 14.68 10.49
C LEU A 44 1.71 13.76 9.60
N GLY A 45 3.01 14.05 9.48
CA GLY A 45 3.94 13.18 8.75
C GLY A 45 4.07 11.81 9.38
N GLY A 46 4.20 11.74 10.71
CA GLY A 46 4.27 10.49 11.45
C GLY A 46 3.01 9.63 11.31
N THR A 47 1.82 10.25 11.35
CA THR A 47 0.55 9.54 11.14
C THR A 47 0.43 9.01 9.71
N ALA A 48 0.84 9.78 8.70
CA ALA A 48 0.83 9.35 7.30
C ALA A 48 1.72 8.12 7.06
N ILE A 49 2.93 8.13 7.60
CA ILE A 49 3.88 7.00 7.52
C ILE A 49 3.30 5.76 8.22
N THR A 50 2.73 5.91 9.41
CA THR A 50 2.13 4.80 10.14
C THR A 50 1.00 4.14 9.35
N GLN A 51 0.13 4.94 8.73
CA GLN A 51 -0.95 4.44 7.88
C GLN A 51 -0.42 3.70 6.64
N ALA A 52 0.64 4.21 6.00
CA ALA A 52 1.28 3.56 4.87
C ALA A 52 1.87 2.19 5.25
N ILE A 53 2.52 2.08 6.41
CA ILE A 53 3.06 0.81 6.94
C ILE A 53 1.91 -0.18 7.20
N MET A 54 0.80 0.26 7.78
CA MET A 54 -0.37 -0.60 8.01
C MET A 54 -0.97 -1.10 6.70
N ALA A 55 -1.13 -0.24 5.70
CA ALA A 55 -1.58 -0.62 4.36
C ALA A 55 -0.61 -1.60 3.70
N LYS A 56 0.71 -1.38 3.78
CA LYS A 56 1.72 -2.30 3.26
C LYS A 56 1.63 -3.68 3.91
N ARG A 57 1.42 -3.77 5.22
CA ARG A 57 1.21 -5.05 5.91
C ARG A 57 -0.01 -5.79 5.37
N LYS A 58 -1.09 -5.09 5.04
CA LYS A 58 -2.27 -5.70 4.41
C LYS A 58 -1.97 -6.21 3.01
N VAL A 59 -1.22 -5.47 2.21
CA VAL A 59 -0.78 -5.91 0.87
C VAL A 59 0.03 -7.21 0.97
N VAL A 60 1.00 -7.27 1.88
CA VAL A 60 1.80 -8.49 2.15
C VAL A 60 0.89 -9.66 2.56
N LEU A 61 -0.05 -9.42 3.49
CA LEU A 61 -0.95 -10.47 3.95
C LEU A 61 -1.84 -11.01 2.82
N VAL A 62 -2.33 -10.14 1.94
CA VAL A 62 -3.11 -10.56 0.75
C VAL A 62 -2.25 -11.41 -0.19
N ALA A 63 -1.00 -11.01 -0.47
CA ALA A 63 -0.10 -11.78 -1.35
C ALA A 63 0.13 -13.19 -0.79
N HIS A 64 0.38 -13.29 0.52
CA HIS A 64 0.55 -14.58 1.20
C HIS A 64 -0.73 -15.41 1.19
N THR A 65 -1.88 -14.80 1.46
CA THR A 65 -3.17 -15.52 1.47
C THR A 65 -3.51 -16.05 0.09
N VAL A 66 -3.39 -15.23 -0.95
CA VAL A 66 -3.65 -15.64 -2.34
C VAL A 66 -2.69 -16.75 -2.76
N GLY A 67 -1.39 -16.58 -2.53
CA GLY A 67 -0.39 -17.58 -2.87
C GLY A 67 -0.62 -18.91 -2.16
N ASP A 68 -0.97 -18.88 -0.86
CA ASP A 68 -1.23 -20.07 -0.08
C ASP A 68 -2.52 -20.80 -0.49
N LEU A 69 -3.60 -20.06 -0.79
CA LEU A 69 -4.84 -20.63 -1.30
C LEU A 69 -4.61 -21.35 -2.64
N VAL A 70 -3.96 -20.67 -3.59
CA VAL A 70 -3.64 -21.27 -4.89
C VAL A 70 -2.74 -22.49 -4.74
N ALA A 71 -1.72 -22.45 -3.86
CA ALA A 71 -0.75 -23.52 -3.69
C ALA A 71 -1.32 -24.81 -3.07
N ARG A 72 -2.51 -24.76 -2.48
CA ARG A 72 -3.20 -25.91 -1.87
C ARG A 72 -4.09 -26.67 -2.83
N ASP A 73 -4.41 -26.09 -3.99
CA ASP A 73 -5.29 -26.70 -4.95
C ASP A 73 -4.53 -27.53 -6.00
N ASN A 74 -5.23 -28.49 -6.58
CA ASN A 74 -4.74 -29.29 -7.71
C ASN A 74 -5.11 -28.65 -9.05
N VAL A 75 -6.32 -28.08 -9.09
CA VAL A 75 -6.91 -27.43 -10.25
C VAL A 75 -7.64 -26.17 -9.79
N ILE A 76 -7.41 -25.06 -10.43
CA ILE A 76 -8.14 -23.83 -10.16
C ILE A 76 -9.29 -23.70 -11.16
N THR A 77 -10.51 -23.87 -10.71
CA THR A 77 -11.74 -23.61 -11.46
C THR A 77 -12.08 -22.12 -11.45
N THR A 78 -13.06 -21.73 -12.24
CA THR A 78 -13.53 -20.33 -12.22
C THR A 78 -14.15 -19.95 -10.87
N ALA A 79 -14.86 -20.87 -10.22
CA ALA A 79 -15.43 -20.63 -8.88
C ALA A 79 -14.35 -20.47 -7.81
N GLU A 80 -13.30 -21.29 -7.83
CA GLU A 80 -12.15 -21.18 -6.90
C GLU A 80 -11.36 -19.89 -7.13
N ARG A 81 -11.13 -19.49 -8.38
CA ARG A 81 -10.54 -18.19 -8.71
C ARG A 81 -11.34 -17.05 -8.08
N ASP A 82 -12.66 -17.05 -8.23
CA ASP A 82 -13.52 -16.00 -7.69
C ASP A 82 -13.51 -16.01 -6.15
N ALA A 83 -13.52 -17.18 -5.53
CA ALA A 83 -13.37 -17.33 -4.08
C ALA A 83 -12.02 -16.82 -3.57
N ILE A 84 -10.92 -17.05 -4.30
CA ILE A 84 -9.60 -16.52 -3.98
C ILE A 84 -9.60 -15.00 -4.04
N PHE A 85 -10.20 -14.39 -5.05
CA PHE A 85 -10.32 -12.94 -5.13
C PHE A 85 -11.21 -12.36 -4.04
N ASP A 86 -12.29 -13.04 -3.66
CA ASP A 86 -13.16 -12.62 -2.56
C ASP A 86 -12.43 -12.73 -1.21
N ALA A 87 -11.64 -13.76 -1.01
CA ALA A 87 -10.77 -13.86 0.16
C ALA A 87 -9.74 -12.72 0.21
N ALA A 88 -9.12 -12.37 -0.93
CA ALA A 88 -8.21 -11.24 -1.02
C ALA A 88 -8.87 -9.92 -0.61
N LYS A 89 -10.08 -9.65 -1.09
CA LYS A 89 -10.88 -8.46 -0.73
C LYS A 89 -11.21 -8.45 0.77
N ALA A 90 -11.63 -9.59 1.32
CA ALA A 90 -11.99 -9.71 2.74
C ALA A 90 -10.78 -9.47 3.66
N VAL A 91 -9.62 -10.04 3.34
CA VAL A 91 -8.36 -9.84 4.08
C VAL A 91 -7.90 -8.38 4.01
N PHE A 92 -8.15 -7.72 2.87
CA PHE A 92 -7.72 -6.33 2.68
C PHE A 92 -8.57 -5.32 3.45
N ALA A 93 -9.78 -5.66 3.87
CA ALA A 93 -10.62 -4.80 4.69
C ALA A 93 -9.83 -4.25 5.90
N PRO A 94 -10.07 -2.98 6.32
CA PRO A 94 -11.13 -2.06 5.91
C PRO A 94 -10.77 -1.13 4.73
N TYR A 95 -9.67 -1.35 4.05
CA TYR A 95 -9.25 -0.50 2.94
C TYR A 95 -10.13 -0.69 1.70
N PRO A 96 -10.39 0.38 0.92
CA PRO A 96 -11.13 0.27 -0.33
C PRO A 96 -10.34 -0.56 -1.35
N TRP A 97 -10.96 -1.61 -1.88
CA TRP A 97 -10.27 -2.52 -2.80
C TRP A 97 -10.46 -2.13 -4.28
N SER A 98 -11.59 -1.59 -4.67
CA SER A 98 -11.88 -1.26 -6.08
C SER A 98 -11.73 0.23 -6.36
N PRO A 99 -11.04 0.65 -7.42
CA PRO A 99 -10.18 -0.13 -8.33
C PRO A 99 -8.71 -0.22 -7.85
N LEU A 100 -8.42 0.18 -6.62
CA LEU A 100 -7.08 0.47 -6.09
C LEU A 100 -6.26 -0.79 -5.78
N LEU A 101 -6.94 -1.86 -5.32
CA LEU A 101 -6.30 -3.15 -5.08
C LEU A 101 -6.23 -3.94 -6.38
N LYS A 102 -5.02 -4.26 -6.78
CA LYS A 102 -4.68 -5.04 -7.95
C LYS A 102 -4.05 -6.35 -7.49
N VAL A 103 -4.62 -7.48 -7.89
CA VAL A 103 -4.13 -8.80 -7.52
C VAL A 103 -3.95 -9.62 -8.79
N ARG A 104 -2.85 -10.34 -8.91
CA ARG A 104 -2.68 -11.35 -9.95
C ARG A 104 -1.90 -12.53 -9.42
N PHE A 105 -2.17 -13.69 -9.97
CA PHE A 105 -1.41 -14.89 -9.69
C PHE A 105 -1.26 -15.73 -10.96
N ALA A 106 -0.17 -16.48 -11.02
CA ALA A 106 0.19 -17.25 -12.20
C ALA A 106 0.89 -18.55 -11.79
N SER A 107 0.72 -19.59 -12.61
CA SER A 107 1.57 -20.78 -12.56
C SER A 107 2.72 -20.61 -13.53
N VAL A 108 3.92 -20.74 -13.02
CA VAL A 108 5.18 -20.65 -13.75
C VAL A 108 5.84 -22.01 -13.73
N GLU A 109 6.15 -22.55 -14.89
CA GLU A 109 6.90 -23.82 -15.01
C GLU A 109 8.33 -23.55 -15.46
N VAL A 110 9.25 -24.26 -14.83
CA VAL A 110 10.67 -24.26 -15.18
C VAL A 110 10.97 -25.52 -16.00
N ASN A 111 11.36 -25.32 -17.25
CA ASN A 111 11.72 -26.43 -18.14
C ASN A 111 13.09 -27.05 -17.77
N ALA A 112 13.47 -28.13 -18.48
CA ALA A 112 14.76 -28.80 -18.27
C ALA A 112 15.98 -27.89 -18.50
N ALA A 113 15.85 -26.85 -19.31
CA ALA A 113 16.89 -25.86 -19.57
C ALA A 113 16.98 -24.75 -18.52
N GLY A 114 16.11 -24.77 -17.47
CA GLY A 114 16.06 -23.73 -16.45
C GLY A 114 15.29 -22.48 -16.85
N THR A 115 14.56 -22.51 -17.98
CA THR A 115 13.74 -21.36 -18.41
C THR A 115 12.37 -21.45 -17.74
N ALA A 116 12.01 -20.40 -17.03
CA ALA A 116 10.71 -20.28 -16.35
C ALA A 116 9.69 -19.59 -17.28
N THR A 117 8.53 -20.22 -17.51
CA THR A 117 7.48 -19.70 -18.40
C THR A 117 6.13 -19.73 -17.71
N VAL A 118 5.31 -18.69 -17.95
CA VAL A 118 3.93 -18.61 -17.46
C VAL A 118 3.04 -19.57 -18.24
N LYS A 119 2.37 -20.48 -17.55
CA LYS A 119 1.43 -21.45 -18.14
C LYS A 119 -0.01 -20.94 -18.13
N TRP A 120 -0.40 -20.29 -17.04
CA TRP A 120 -1.68 -19.60 -16.94
C TRP A 120 -1.56 -18.46 -15.89
N SER A 121 -2.43 -17.47 -16.00
CA SER A 121 -2.50 -16.35 -15.07
C SER A 121 -3.91 -15.82 -14.96
N GLU A 122 -4.27 -15.37 -13.77
CA GLU A 122 -5.52 -14.70 -13.43
C GLU A 122 -5.25 -13.37 -12.75
N ALA A 123 -6.15 -12.40 -12.94
CA ALA A 123 -5.98 -11.06 -12.37
C ALA A 123 -7.30 -10.42 -11.96
N LEU A 124 -7.26 -9.61 -10.90
CA LEU A 124 -8.32 -8.74 -10.42
C LEU A 124 -7.83 -7.28 -10.51
N ASN A 125 -8.59 -6.42 -11.18
CA ASN A 125 -8.24 -5.01 -11.41
C ASN A 125 -6.84 -4.81 -12.04
N TRP A 126 -6.29 -5.81 -12.68
CA TRP A 126 -4.97 -5.79 -13.31
C TRP A 126 -4.95 -6.59 -14.60
N THR A 127 -3.88 -6.45 -15.36
CA THR A 127 -3.63 -7.31 -16.53
C THR A 127 -2.98 -8.61 -16.09
N ALA A 128 -3.53 -9.74 -16.50
CA ALA A 128 -2.92 -11.05 -16.29
C ALA A 128 -1.57 -11.13 -17.01
N GLN A 129 -0.66 -11.96 -16.51
CA GLN A 129 0.61 -12.23 -17.17
C GLN A 129 0.38 -12.93 -18.51
N ALA A 130 1.17 -12.56 -19.51
CA ALA A 130 1.07 -13.18 -20.81
C ALA A 130 1.47 -14.67 -20.74
N ILE A 131 0.61 -15.54 -21.28
CA ILE A 131 0.89 -16.98 -21.36
C ILE A 131 2.11 -17.20 -22.24
N ASN A 132 2.98 -18.13 -21.84
CA ASN A 132 4.26 -18.45 -22.46
C ASN A 132 5.32 -17.32 -22.37
N SER A 133 5.05 -16.24 -21.63
CA SER A 133 6.10 -15.26 -21.33
C SER A 133 7.14 -15.85 -20.38
N THR A 134 8.41 -15.48 -20.62
CA THR A 134 9.51 -15.86 -19.73
C THR A 134 9.54 -14.95 -18.50
N VAL A 135 9.75 -15.53 -17.33
CA VAL A 135 9.82 -14.82 -16.05
C VAL A 135 11.15 -15.11 -15.37
N ALA A 136 11.76 -14.08 -14.80
CA ALA A 136 12.94 -14.25 -13.93
C ALA A 136 12.49 -14.63 -12.54
N LEU A 137 12.81 -15.87 -12.12
CA LEU A 137 12.55 -16.33 -10.76
C LEU A 137 13.72 -15.97 -9.82
N PRO A 138 13.46 -15.73 -8.54
CA PRO A 138 14.51 -15.58 -7.53
C PRO A 138 15.45 -16.77 -7.49
N ALA A 139 16.70 -16.53 -7.10
CA ALA A 139 17.71 -17.58 -6.94
C ALA A 139 17.21 -18.72 -6.02
N GLY A 140 17.42 -19.96 -6.45
CA GLY A 140 16.96 -21.17 -5.72
C GLY A 140 15.54 -21.65 -6.08
N LEU A 141 14.72 -20.87 -6.81
CA LEU A 141 13.43 -21.32 -7.32
C LEU A 141 13.48 -21.78 -8.77
N ASN A 142 14.56 -21.52 -9.47
CA ASN A 142 14.77 -21.92 -10.86
C ASN A 142 15.30 -23.36 -10.99
N THR A 143 14.61 -24.31 -10.34
CA THR A 143 14.95 -25.74 -10.42
C THR A 143 14.26 -26.35 -11.62
N ALA A 144 15.02 -27.06 -12.46
CA ALA A 144 14.50 -27.71 -13.66
C ALA A 144 13.35 -28.68 -13.32
N ASN A 145 12.34 -28.74 -14.19
CA ASN A 145 11.17 -29.62 -14.10
C ASN A 145 10.34 -29.38 -12.81
N THR A 146 10.27 -28.12 -12.34
CA THR A 146 9.41 -27.74 -11.21
C THR A 146 8.45 -26.66 -11.61
N SER A 147 7.39 -26.47 -10.82
CA SER A 147 6.48 -25.34 -10.97
C SER A 147 6.47 -24.46 -9.72
N VAL A 148 6.15 -23.18 -9.93
CA VAL A 148 6.07 -22.15 -8.90
C VAL A 148 4.81 -21.34 -9.13
N ILE A 149 4.05 -21.10 -8.07
CA ILE A 149 2.96 -20.12 -8.07
C ILE A 149 3.56 -18.77 -7.76
N TRP A 150 3.32 -17.81 -8.61
CA TRP A 150 3.70 -16.43 -8.45
C TRP A 150 2.44 -15.61 -8.15
N ALA A 151 2.31 -15.11 -6.94
CA ALA A 151 1.27 -14.18 -6.51
C ALA A 151 1.86 -12.78 -6.40
N GLU A 152 1.18 -11.79 -6.95
CA GLU A 152 1.61 -10.39 -6.92
C GLU A 152 0.41 -9.51 -6.57
N VAL A 153 0.63 -8.57 -5.68
CA VAL A 153 -0.38 -7.62 -5.20
C VAL A 153 0.18 -6.22 -5.27
N SER A 154 -0.62 -5.30 -5.76
CA SER A 154 -0.32 -3.87 -5.81
C SER A 154 -1.50 -3.07 -5.30
N TYR A 155 -1.23 -2.01 -4.54
CA TYR A 155 -2.24 -1.13 -4.00
C TYR A 155 -1.81 0.33 -4.11
N ASP A 156 -2.67 1.15 -4.71
CA ASP A 156 -2.44 2.58 -4.86
C ASP A 156 -2.99 3.29 -3.61
N PHE A 157 -2.11 3.52 -2.62
CA PHE A 157 -2.45 4.09 -1.33
C PHE A 157 -2.30 5.61 -1.34
N THR A 158 -3.36 6.32 -0.96
CA THR A 158 -3.34 7.77 -0.73
C THR A 158 -3.65 8.02 0.74
N PRO A 159 -2.70 8.55 1.54
CA PRO A 159 -2.96 8.86 2.94
C PRO A 159 -4.10 9.88 3.08
N PRO A 160 -5.11 9.65 3.93
CA PRO A 160 -6.21 10.59 4.14
C PRO A 160 -5.74 11.90 4.80
N ILE A 161 -4.62 11.86 5.50
CA ILE A 161 -3.97 13.03 6.13
C ILE A 161 -2.51 13.03 5.72
N GLY A 162 -1.98 14.22 5.39
CA GLY A 162 -0.55 14.36 5.11
C GLY A 162 -0.14 14.09 3.67
N THR A 163 -1.06 14.13 2.71
CA THR A 163 -0.75 14.01 1.27
C THR A 163 0.31 14.99 0.80
N ALA A 164 0.36 16.18 1.42
CA ALA A 164 1.41 17.18 1.15
C ALA A 164 2.82 16.71 1.52
N PHE A 165 2.96 15.75 2.46
CA PHE A 165 4.25 15.22 2.90
C PHE A 165 4.67 13.96 2.13
N THR A 166 3.71 13.22 1.58
CA THR A 166 3.96 11.97 0.84
C THR A 166 4.07 12.18 -0.67
N GLY A 167 3.80 13.37 -1.17
CA GLY A 167 3.77 13.67 -2.60
C GLY A 167 2.56 13.07 -3.34
N GLY A 168 1.53 12.62 -2.61
CA GLY A 168 0.30 12.09 -3.20
C GLY A 168 0.11 10.59 -2.99
N THR A 169 -0.25 9.88 -4.06
CA THR A 169 -0.49 8.43 -4.04
C THR A 169 0.82 7.64 -4.07
N MET A 170 0.95 6.64 -3.20
CA MET A 170 2.07 5.71 -3.14
C MET A 170 1.60 4.33 -3.60
N THR A 171 2.32 3.71 -4.52
CA THR A 171 2.04 2.33 -4.94
C THR A 171 2.77 1.36 -4.02
N LEU A 172 2.03 0.57 -3.27
CA LEU A 172 2.52 -0.47 -2.37
C LEU A 172 2.40 -1.82 -3.07
N THR A 173 3.54 -2.47 -3.34
CA THR A 173 3.56 -3.75 -4.06
C THR A 173 4.18 -4.83 -3.20
N ASP A 174 3.71 -6.07 -3.38
CA ASP A 174 4.32 -7.25 -2.81
C ASP A 174 4.19 -8.43 -3.76
N GLN A 175 5.13 -9.36 -3.66
CA GLN A 175 5.12 -10.58 -4.48
C GLN A 175 5.58 -11.78 -3.68
N LEU A 176 4.93 -12.91 -3.91
CA LEU A 176 5.23 -14.19 -3.27
C LEU A 176 5.44 -15.25 -4.34
N TYR A 177 6.48 -16.04 -4.16
CA TYR A 177 6.74 -17.24 -4.94
C TYR A 177 6.65 -18.45 -4.02
N ILE A 178 5.75 -19.37 -4.32
CA ILE A 178 5.51 -20.56 -3.51
C ILE A 178 5.39 -21.79 -4.41
N ARG A 179 5.90 -22.93 -3.96
CA ARG A 179 5.72 -24.20 -4.69
C ARG A 179 4.35 -24.80 -4.39
N PRO A 180 3.69 -25.45 -5.36
CA PRO A 180 2.50 -26.24 -5.12
C PRO A 180 2.76 -27.28 -4.02
N ARG A 181 1.76 -27.53 -3.17
CA ARG A 181 1.91 -28.41 -2.00
C ARG A 181 1.43 -29.83 -2.22
N LEU A 182 0.40 -30.01 -3.06
CA LEU A 182 -0.26 -31.29 -3.26
C LEU A 182 0.11 -31.96 -4.59
N VAL A 183 0.52 -31.15 -5.56
CA VAL A 183 0.82 -31.60 -6.94
C VAL A 183 2.13 -30.97 -7.42
N SER A 184 2.73 -31.56 -8.44
CA SER A 184 3.93 -30.97 -9.06
C SER A 184 3.63 -29.69 -9.83
N CYS A 185 2.39 -29.52 -10.32
CA CYS A 185 1.93 -28.38 -11.07
C CYS A 185 0.40 -28.21 -10.90
N ILE A 186 -0.05 -26.98 -10.75
CA ILE A 186 -1.46 -26.63 -10.59
C ILE A 186 -2.03 -26.27 -11.95
N LYS A 187 -3.12 -26.94 -12.34
CA LYS A 187 -3.82 -26.69 -13.59
C LYS A 187 -4.89 -25.60 -13.43
N ARG A 188 -5.22 -24.95 -14.53
CA ARG A 188 -6.35 -24.01 -14.62
C ARG A 188 -7.42 -24.63 -15.48
N ASP A 189 -8.63 -24.75 -14.94
CA ASP A 189 -9.81 -25.20 -15.68
C ASP A 189 -10.69 -24.00 -16.07
N THR A 190 -10.77 -23.77 -17.38
CA THR A 190 -11.69 -22.81 -18.01
C THR A 190 -12.66 -23.51 -18.98
N GLY A 191 -12.98 -24.79 -18.73
CA GLY A 191 -13.58 -25.70 -19.69
C GLY A 191 -12.53 -26.47 -20.51
N THR A 192 -11.28 -26.06 -20.44
CA THR A 192 -10.09 -26.79 -20.94
C THR A 192 -8.98 -26.65 -19.91
N LEU A 193 -8.35 -27.77 -19.54
CA LEU A 193 -7.24 -27.77 -18.61
C LEU A 193 -6.00 -27.13 -19.23
N LYS A 194 -5.48 -26.08 -18.57
CA LYS A 194 -4.25 -25.39 -18.95
C LYS A 194 -3.20 -25.59 -17.89
N GLY A 195 -1.92 -25.63 -18.28
CA GLY A 195 -0.79 -25.86 -17.41
C GLY A 195 -0.42 -27.35 -17.33
N CYS A 196 0.79 -27.61 -16.88
CA CYS A 196 1.42 -28.92 -16.70
C CYS A 196 1.62 -29.68 -18.02
N THR A 197 2.78 -29.50 -18.57
CA THR A 197 3.32 -30.32 -19.69
C THR A 197 4.09 -31.50 -19.14
#